data_bdc7fe451ccfc4b192fb2a48649792e0
#
_entry.id   bdc7fe451ccfc4b192fb2a48649792e0
#
_cell.length_a   1.000
_cell.length_b   1.000
_cell.length_c   1.000
_cell.angle_alpha   90.00
_cell.angle_beta   90.00
_cell.angle_gamma   90.00
#
_symmetry.space_group_name_H-M   'P 1'
#
loop_
_entity.id
_entity.type
_entity.pdbx_description
1 polymer ?
#
loop_
_entity_poly.entity_id
_entity_poly.type
_entity_poly.pdbx_seq_one_letter_code
_entity_poly.pdbx_strand_id
1 'polypeptide(L)'
;KIEKPWGSYEVLLEQEDYAVKKLTLHPMKRFSLQKHEHREEEWIILDGDGLLTLGTDKNRTSQSFLIEKSRAIVPQGYVHRLQNINANKNLEVLEIWWGRDGKKLSEKDIIRYEDDYGRKD
;
A
#
# COMPACT_ATOMS: atom_id res chain seq x y z
N LYS A 1 -10.25 -7.56 -11.28
CA LYS A 1 -10.34 -6.33 -10.50
C LYS A 1 -11.08 -6.61 -9.21
N ILE A 2 -10.46 -6.30 -8.10
CA ILE A 2 -10.98 -6.57 -6.77
C ILE A 2 -11.39 -5.25 -6.13
N GLU A 3 -12.67 -5.13 -5.72
CA GLU A 3 -13.17 -3.91 -5.05
C GLU A 3 -12.82 -3.95 -3.56
N LYS A 4 -12.42 -2.79 -3.05
CA LYS A 4 -12.07 -2.57 -1.65
C LYS A 4 -12.74 -1.29 -1.16
N PRO A 5 -12.88 -1.09 0.18
CA PRO A 5 -13.49 0.14 0.69
C PRO A 5 -12.81 1.42 0.21
N TRP A 6 -11.52 1.38 -0.04
CA TRP A 6 -10.74 2.54 -0.47
C TRP A 6 -10.65 2.70 -1.99
N GLY A 7 -11.10 1.73 -2.78
CA GLY A 7 -11.01 1.74 -4.23
C GLY A 7 -10.98 0.34 -4.80
N SER A 8 -9.93 0.00 -5.54
CA SER A 8 -9.82 -1.32 -6.13
C SER A 8 -8.36 -1.67 -6.44
N TYR A 9 -8.09 -2.94 -6.69
CA TYR A 9 -6.81 -3.34 -7.23
C TYR A 9 -6.98 -4.42 -8.29
N GLU A 10 -5.95 -4.55 -9.11
CA GLU A 10 -5.88 -5.51 -10.20
C GLU A 10 -4.52 -6.19 -10.17
N VAL A 11 -4.51 -7.53 -10.16
CA VAL A 11 -3.26 -8.28 -10.20
C VAL A 11 -2.79 -8.36 -11.64
N LEU A 12 -1.61 -7.82 -11.92
CA LEU A 12 -1.02 -7.81 -13.27
C LEU A 12 -0.09 -9.00 -13.48
N LEU A 13 0.61 -9.42 -12.43
CA LEU A 13 1.55 -10.53 -12.50
C LEU A 13 1.70 -11.13 -11.10
N GLU A 14 1.70 -12.44 -10.99
CA GLU A 14 1.84 -13.12 -9.71
C GLU A 14 2.77 -14.31 -9.87
N GLN A 15 3.85 -14.32 -9.07
CA GLN A 15 4.84 -15.38 -9.02
C GLN A 15 5.03 -15.80 -7.56
N GLU A 16 5.89 -16.78 -7.30
CA GLU A 16 6.09 -17.29 -5.94
C GLU A 16 6.66 -16.23 -4.99
N ASP A 17 7.62 -15.44 -5.47
CA ASP A 17 8.39 -14.52 -4.63
C ASP A 17 8.19 -13.06 -5.00
N TYR A 18 7.32 -12.75 -5.95
CA TYR A 18 6.93 -11.37 -6.23
C TYR A 18 5.56 -11.31 -6.88
N ALA A 19 4.94 -10.14 -6.79
CA ALA A 19 3.67 -9.86 -7.45
C ALA A 19 3.64 -8.40 -7.87
N VAL A 20 2.91 -8.10 -8.94
CA VAL A 20 2.73 -6.74 -9.45
C VAL A 20 1.24 -6.46 -9.52
N LYS A 21 0.83 -5.34 -8.92
CA LYS A 21 -0.58 -4.93 -8.86
C LYS A 21 -0.73 -3.48 -9.27
N LYS A 22 -1.89 -3.15 -9.82
CA LYS A 22 -2.29 -1.77 -10.00
C LYS A 22 -3.35 -1.44 -8.98
N LEU A 23 -3.11 -0.40 -8.18
CA LEU A 23 -4.04 0.06 -7.15
C LEU A 23 -4.71 1.35 -7.61
N THR A 24 -6.00 1.48 -7.34
CA THR A 24 -6.76 2.70 -7.58
C THR A 24 -7.39 3.13 -6.27
N LEU A 25 -6.94 4.26 -5.70
CA LEU A 25 -7.54 4.81 -4.50
C LEU A 25 -8.49 5.93 -4.90
N HIS A 26 -9.72 5.85 -4.40
CA HIS A 26 -10.73 6.89 -4.68
C HIS A 26 -10.34 8.21 -4.00
N PRO A 27 -10.89 9.35 -4.44
CA PRO A 27 -10.54 10.65 -3.86
C PRO A 27 -10.64 10.66 -2.34
N MET A 28 -9.59 11.15 -1.68
CA MET A 28 -9.49 11.31 -0.22
C MET A 28 -9.53 10.01 0.58
N LYS A 29 -9.52 8.85 -0.08
CA LYS A 29 -9.48 7.56 0.62
C LYS A 29 -8.05 7.15 0.93
N ARG A 30 -7.90 6.26 1.92
CA ARG A 30 -6.60 5.77 2.35
C ARG A 30 -6.67 4.31 2.77
N PHE A 31 -5.52 3.63 2.75
CA PHE A 31 -5.40 2.30 3.34
C PHE A 31 -5.49 2.37 4.86
N SER A 32 -5.67 1.23 5.50
CA SER A 32 -5.42 1.13 6.94
C SER A 32 -3.96 1.44 7.24
N LEU A 33 -3.68 1.83 8.48
CA LEU A 33 -2.31 1.86 8.98
C LEU A 33 -1.93 0.41 9.30
N GLN A 34 -0.96 -0.15 8.60
CA GLN A 34 -0.76 -1.58 8.52
C GLN A 34 0.71 -1.95 8.38
N LYS A 35 1.02 -3.23 8.62
CA LYS A 35 2.33 -3.79 8.26
C LYS A 35 2.17 -5.19 7.68
N HIS A 36 3.21 -5.63 6.98
CA HIS A 36 3.34 -6.97 6.43
C HIS A 36 4.62 -7.61 6.97
N GLU A 37 4.51 -8.84 7.47
CA GLU A 37 5.63 -9.52 8.12
C GLU A 37 6.58 -10.18 7.12
N HIS A 38 6.08 -10.53 5.92
CA HIS A 38 6.78 -11.44 5.02
C HIS A 38 7.06 -10.85 3.65
N ARG A 39 6.92 -9.52 3.48
CA ARG A 39 7.25 -8.89 2.20
C ARG A 39 7.68 -7.45 2.35
N GLU A 40 8.45 -7.01 1.37
CA GLU A 40 8.72 -5.60 1.11
C GLU A 40 7.77 -5.14 0.01
N GLU A 41 7.40 -3.88 0.01
CA GLU A 41 6.59 -3.31 -1.07
C GLU A 41 7.32 -2.14 -1.72
N GLU A 42 7.09 -1.98 -3.01
CA GLU A 42 7.56 -0.84 -3.77
C GLU A 42 6.35 -0.22 -4.45
N TRP A 43 6.23 1.10 -4.38
CA TRP A 43 5.14 1.84 -5.03
C TRP A 43 5.70 2.82 -6.03
N ILE A 44 5.06 2.88 -7.20
CA ILE A 44 5.33 3.88 -8.23
C ILE A 44 4.02 4.61 -8.46
N ILE A 45 4.01 5.93 -8.26
CA ILE A 45 2.82 6.74 -8.46
C ILE A 45 2.63 6.96 -9.96
N LEU A 46 1.53 6.45 -10.51
CA LEU A 46 1.24 6.55 -11.94
C LEU A 46 0.47 7.82 -12.25
N ASP A 47 -0.43 8.24 -11.36
CA ASP A 47 -1.27 9.42 -11.57
C ASP A 47 -1.77 9.92 -10.23
N GLY A 48 -1.77 11.23 -10.03
CA GLY A 48 -2.21 11.88 -8.81
C GLY A 48 -1.09 12.02 -7.79
N ASP A 49 -1.42 12.57 -6.62
CA ASP A 49 -0.49 12.79 -5.52
C ASP A 49 -0.96 12.02 -4.30
N GLY A 50 -0.02 11.44 -3.57
CA GLY A 50 -0.29 10.67 -2.37
C GLY A 50 0.44 11.19 -1.15
N LEU A 51 0.01 10.75 0.02
CA LEU A 51 0.69 10.98 1.28
C LEU A 51 1.05 9.62 1.86
N LEU A 52 2.36 9.40 2.03
CA LEU A 52 2.88 8.18 2.62
C LEU A 52 3.15 8.41 4.11
N THR A 53 2.59 7.54 4.95
CA THR A 53 2.98 7.43 6.35
C THR A 53 3.84 6.18 6.46
N LEU A 54 5.03 6.29 7.06
CA LEU A 54 5.99 5.19 7.13
C LEU A 54 6.79 5.26 8.41
N GLY A 55 6.98 4.12 9.07
CA GLY A 55 7.78 4.07 10.27
C GLY A 55 8.11 2.66 10.73
N THR A 56 8.94 2.56 11.77
CA THR A 56 9.37 1.29 12.32
C THR A 56 8.31 0.66 13.23
N ASP A 57 7.42 1.48 13.80
CA ASP A 57 6.25 1.01 14.54
C ASP A 57 5.15 2.07 14.49
N LYS A 58 3.96 1.74 15.01
CA LYS A 58 2.79 2.61 14.88
C LYS A 58 2.92 3.96 15.59
N ASN A 59 3.87 4.09 16.49
CA ASN A 59 4.11 5.32 17.26
C ASN A 59 5.32 6.11 16.76
N ARG A 60 6.02 5.61 15.74
CA ARG A 60 7.24 6.18 15.20
C ARG A 60 7.16 6.27 13.70
N THR A 61 6.22 7.06 13.22
CA THR A 61 6.00 7.25 11.79
C THR A 61 6.32 8.69 11.39
N SER A 62 6.68 8.86 10.13
CA SER A 62 6.81 10.16 9.49
C SER A 62 6.01 10.14 8.19
N GLN A 63 5.71 11.34 7.67
CA GLN A 63 4.92 11.48 6.47
C GLN A 63 5.71 12.19 5.39
N SER A 64 5.47 11.79 4.15
CA SER A 64 6.06 12.43 2.98
C SER A 64 5.07 12.41 1.83
N PHE A 65 5.13 13.45 0.99
CA PHE A 65 4.31 13.50 -0.22
C PHE A 65 4.97 12.68 -1.32
N LEU A 66 4.15 11.95 -2.07
CA LEU A 66 4.60 11.19 -3.24
C LEU A 66 3.89 11.80 -4.45
N ILE A 67 4.67 12.48 -5.28
CA ILE A 67 4.12 13.09 -6.50
C ILE A 67 4.11 12.07 -7.65
N GLU A 68 3.40 12.42 -8.71
CA GLU A 68 3.32 11.60 -9.93
C GLU A 68 4.72 11.22 -10.41
N LYS A 69 4.91 9.95 -10.78
CA LYS A 69 6.17 9.33 -11.23
C LYS A 69 7.19 9.10 -10.14
N SER A 70 6.92 9.47 -8.89
CA SER A 70 7.83 9.17 -7.78
C SER A 70 7.67 7.72 -7.33
N ARG A 71 8.67 7.25 -6.58
CA ARG A 71 8.75 5.88 -6.09
C ARG A 71 8.98 5.89 -4.59
N ALA A 72 8.48 4.84 -3.93
CA ALA A 72 8.71 4.64 -2.51
C ALA A 72 8.93 3.16 -2.22
N ILE A 73 9.79 2.87 -1.25
CA ILE A 73 10.02 1.52 -0.76
C ILE A 73 9.43 1.43 0.65
N VAL A 74 8.65 0.38 0.88
CA VAL A 74 8.14 0.03 2.21
C VAL A 74 8.88 -1.22 2.64
N PRO A 75 9.88 -1.10 3.53
CA PRO A 75 10.65 -2.27 3.97
C PRO A 75 9.76 -3.29 4.68
N GLN A 76 10.18 -4.54 4.65
CA GLN A 76 9.51 -5.63 5.38
C GLN A 76 9.36 -5.26 6.85
N GLY A 77 8.17 -5.44 7.41
CA GLY A 77 7.89 -5.17 8.81
C GLY A 77 7.64 -3.72 9.17
N TYR A 78 7.76 -2.78 8.23
CA TYR A 78 7.48 -1.37 8.50
C TYR A 78 5.99 -1.10 8.49
N VAL A 79 5.56 -0.23 9.41
CA VAL A 79 4.20 0.26 9.47
C VAL A 79 4.02 1.34 8.42
N HIS A 80 2.94 1.26 7.66
CA HIS A 80 2.73 2.18 6.54
C HIS A 80 1.26 2.39 6.21
N ARG A 81 1.00 3.46 5.49
CA ARG A 81 -0.31 3.82 4.95
C ARG A 81 -0.10 4.78 3.77
N LEU A 82 -0.88 4.57 2.71
CA LEU A 82 -0.92 5.51 1.60
C LEU A 82 -2.30 6.15 1.55
N GLN A 83 -2.35 7.46 1.37
CA GLN A 83 -3.58 8.23 1.28
C GLN A 83 -3.62 8.98 -0.05
N ASN A 84 -4.78 8.95 -0.70
CA ASN A 84 -5.06 9.82 -1.84
C ASN A 84 -5.46 11.19 -1.30
N ILE A 85 -4.65 12.21 -1.59
CA ILE A 85 -4.93 13.58 -1.14
C ILE A 85 -5.58 14.44 -2.21
N ASN A 86 -5.97 13.84 -3.33
CA ASN A 86 -6.69 14.55 -4.38
C ASN A 86 -8.18 14.56 -4.07
N ALA A 87 -8.81 15.73 -4.19
CA ALA A 87 -10.22 15.87 -3.89
C ALA A 87 -11.12 15.31 -5.00
N ASN A 88 -10.64 15.32 -6.24
CA ASN A 88 -11.49 15.08 -7.42
C ASN A 88 -10.94 14.05 -8.40
N LYS A 89 -9.88 13.31 -8.04
CA LYS A 89 -9.35 12.30 -8.94
C LYS A 89 -8.81 11.11 -8.16
N ASN A 90 -8.77 9.97 -8.80
CA ASN A 90 -8.17 8.77 -8.24
C ASN A 90 -6.65 8.90 -8.16
N LEU A 91 -6.06 8.22 -7.20
CA LEU A 91 -4.63 8.00 -7.12
C LEU A 91 -4.37 6.62 -7.73
N GLU A 92 -3.55 6.58 -8.77
CA GLU A 92 -3.19 5.33 -9.43
C GLU A 92 -1.76 4.95 -9.07
N VAL A 93 -1.57 3.71 -8.61
CA VAL A 93 -0.28 3.25 -8.08
C VAL A 93 0.05 1.88 -8.65
N LEU A 94 1.29 1.70 -9.06
CA LEU A 94 1.82 0.38 -9.35
C LEU A 94 2.48 -0.12 -8.07
N GLU A 95 2.05 -1.27 -7.58
CA GLU A 95 2.56 -1.87 -6.36
C GLU A 95 3.28 -3.17 -6.69
N ILE A 96 4.51 -3.30 -6.19
CA ILE A 96 5.27 -4.54 -6.34
C ILE A 96 5.49 -5.13 -4.96
N TRP A 97 5.16 -6.40 -4.81
CA TRP A 97 5.45 -7.18 -3.61
C TRP A 97 6.71 -7.99 -3.85
N TRP A 98 7.66 -7.90 -2.92
CA TRP A 98 8.89 -8.67 -2.97
C TRP A 98 8.94 -9.60 -1.76
N GLY A 99 8.95 -10.92 -2.01
CA GLY A 99 9.18 -11.90 -0.96
C GLY A 99 10.66 -11.88 -0.56
N ARG A 100 10.92 -11.80 0.74
CA ARG A 100 12.30 -11.66 1.25
C ARG A 100 12.74 -12.78 2.17
N ASP A 101 11.81 -13.58 2.69
CA ASP A 101 12.11 -14.58 3.72
C ASP A 101 11.68 -16.00 3.33
N GLY A 102 11.38 -16.22 2.06
CA GLY A 102 10.98 -17.55 1.59
C GLY A 102 9.55 -17.94 1.92
N LYS A 103 8.79 -17.08 2.60
CA LYS A 103 7.38 -17.34 2.89
C LYS A 103 6.54 -17.01 1.66
N LYS A 104 5.43 -17.72 1.50
CA LYS A 104 4.50 -17.48 0.40
C LYS A 104 3.84 -16.11 0.57
N LEU A 105 3.81 -15.34 -0.50
CA LEU A 105 3.11 -14.05 -0.50
C LEU A 105 1.60 -14.27 -0.34
N SER A 106 0.96 -13.44 0.48
CA SER A 106 -0.46 -13.59 0.78
C SER A 106 -1.10 -12.25 1.17
N GLU A 107 -2.34 -12.04 0.71
CA GLU A 107 -3.17 -10.93 1.18
C GLU A 107 -3.46 -11.02 2.67
N LYS A 108 -3.34 -12.21 3.26
CA LYS A 108 -3.59 -12.44 4.69
C LYS A 108 -2.41 -11.99 5.56
N ASP A 109 -1.27 -11.70 4.96
CA ASP A 109 -0.11 -11.18 5.67
C ASP A 109 -0.29 -9.68 5.91
N ILE A 110 -1.16 -9.34 6.88
CA ILE A 110 -1.46 -7.96 7.21
C ILE A 110 -1.85 -7.86 8.68
N ILE A 111 -1.31 -6.82 9.34
CA ILE A 111 -1.72 -6.41 10.68
C ILE A 111 -2.19 -4.98 10.57
N ARG A 112 -3.46 -4.72 10.93
CA ARG A 112 -4.05 -3.38 10.86
C ARG A 112 -4.08 -2.74 12.24
N TYR A 113 -3.56 -1.52 12.33
CA TYR A 113 -3.53 -0.73 13.57
C TYR A 113 -4.67 0.28 13.62
N GLU A 114 -4.96 0.91 12.46
CA GLU A 114 -6.05 1.88 12.30
C GLU A 114 -6.70 1.62 10.96
N ASP A 115 -8.02 1.57 10.94
CA ASP A 115 -8.74 1.28 9.71
C ASP A 115 -10.06 2.07 9.67
N ASP A 116 -10.17 3.00 8.72
CA ASP A 116 -11.35 3.84 8.55
C ASP A 116 -12.61 3.02 8.24
N TYR A 117 -12.46 1.76 7.85
CA TYR A 117 -13.56 0.92 7.36
C TYR A 117 -13.97 -0.15 8.37
N GLY A 118 -13.37 -0.16 9.56
CA GLY A 118 -13.74 -1.08 10.64
C GLY A 118 -13.36 -2.53 10.41
N ARG A 119 -12.42 -2.84 9.51
CA ARG A 119 -11.99 -4.22 9.26
C ARG A 119 -11.10 -4.71 10.40
N LYS A 120 -11.17 -6.01 10.67
CA LYS A 120 -10.32 -6.66 11.68
C LYS A 120 -9.31 -7.57 11.00
N ASP A 121 -8.21 -7.78 11.67
CA ASP A 121 -7.16 -8.69 11.21
C ASP A 121 -7.54 -10.14 11.48
#